data_28aee81cb753f418bff48a4839be331c
#
_entry.id   28aee81cb753f418bff48a4839be331c
#
_cell.length_a   1.000
_cell.length_b   1.000
_cell.length_c   1.000
_cell.angle_alpha   90.00
_cell.angle_beta   90.00
_cell.angle_gamma   90.00
#
_symmetry.space_group_name_H-M   'P 1'
#
loop_
_entity.id
_entity.type
_entity.pdbx_description
1 polymer ?
#
loop_
_entity_poly.entity_id
_entity_poly.type
_entity_poly.pdbx_seq_one_letter_code
_entity_poly.pdbx_strand_id
1 'polypeptide(L)'
;MEISRFTFGYAGDVHTSFDKALARTKEVLAAHGFGVQAEIDIAQALKMKIGVQIPREIILGVCNPKLASGAIQEEPHVTLLLPCTVTVKETPGGAHIAAADFQMMVSVTQNAELANVAAEAEALILKALAEL
;
A
#
# COMPACT_ATOMS: atom_id res chain seq x y z
N MET A 1 13.80 5.67 -3.85
CA MET A 1 13.69 5.22 -2.45
C MET A 1 14.31 3.85 -2.31
N GLU A 2 15.13 3.65 -1.33
CA GLU A 2 15.66 2.33 -1.00
C GLU A 2 14.61 1.53 -0.26
N ILE A 3 14.29 0.33 -0.76
CA ILE A 3 13.20 -0.49 -0.27
C ILE A 3 13.74 -1.65 0.56
N SER A 4 13.23 -1.81 1.77
CA SER A 4 13.50 -2.95 2.65
C SER A 4 12.25 -3.80 2.79
N ARG A 5 12.43 -5.13 2.85
CA ARG A 5 11.33 -6.07 3.11
C ARG A 5 11.29 -6.39 4.60
N PHE A 6 10.09 -6.45 5.14
CA PHE A 6 9.83 -7.03 6.47
C PHE A 6 8.77 -8.13 6.33
N THR A 7 8.39 -8.78 7.43
CA THR A 7 7.57 -10.00 7.40
C THR A 7 6.30 -9.89 6.54
N PHE A 8 5.61 -8.74 6.57
CA PHE A 8 4.33 -8.59 5.88
C PHE A 8 4.27 -7.38 4.94
N GLY A 9 5.43 -6.83 4.59
CA GLY A 9 5.42 -5.67 3.71
C GLY A 9 6.78 -5.20 3.26
N TYR A 10 6.77 -4.05 2.60
CA TYR A 10 7.94 -3.34 2.10
C TYR A 10 7.89 -1.92 2.64
N ALA A 11 9.04 -1.33 2.90
CA ALA A 11 9.09 0.05 3.36
C ALA A 11 10.38 0.75 2.93
N GLY A 12 10.33 2.07 2.94
CA GLY A 12 11.48 2.91 2.71
C GLY A 12 11.21 4.34 3.16
N ASP A 13 12.25 5.15 3.14
CA ASP A 13 12.18 6.54 3.57
C ASP A 13 12.47 7.48 2.40
N VAL A 14 11.77 8.59 2.36
CA VAL A 14 12.01 9.67 1.41
C VAL A 14 12.29 10.96 2.19
N HIS A 15 13.17 11.79 1.62
CA HIS A 15 13.65 13.02 2.27
C HIS A 15 13.02 14.25 1.61
N THR A 16 11.70 14.29 1.63
CA THR A 16 10.91 15.42 1.13
C THR A 16 9.75 15.66 2.08
N SER A 17 9.01 16.76 1.91
CA SER A 17 7.88 17.05 2.78
C SER A 17 6.83 15.94 2.70
N PHE A 18 6.07 15.77 3.79
CA PHE A 18 4.98 14.81 3.83
C PHE A 18 3.99 15.01 2.68
N ASP A 19 3.58 16.24 2.40
CA ASP A 19 2.60 16.53 1.35
C ASP A 19 3.13 16.15 -0.04
N LYS A 20 4.41 16.44 -0.31
CA LYS A 20 5.04 16.04 -1.57
C LYS A 20 5.19 14.52 -1.67
N ALA A 21 5.58 13.87 -0.58
CA ALA A 21 5.69 12.41 -0.51
C ALA A 21 4.34 11.74 -0.79
N LEU A 22 3.28 12.23 -0.19
CA LEU A 22 1.94 11.71 -0.39
C LEU A 22 1.49 11.87 -1.86
N ALA A 23 1.66 13.07 -2.42
CA ALA A 23 1.30 13.35 -3.80
C ALA A 23 2.10 12.47 -4.77
N ARG A 24 3.40 12.37 -4.57
CA ARG A 24 4.28 11.57 -5.42
C ARG A 24 3.96 10.07 -5.31
N THR A 25 3.65 9.59 -4.13
CA THR A 25 3.25 8.18 -3.91
C THR A 25 2.01 7.85 -4.73
N LYS A 26 0.97 8.69 -4.66
CA LYS A 26 -0.24 8.50 -5.47
C LYS A 26 0.07 8.49 -6.97
N GLU A 27 0.94 9.37 -7.40
CA GLU A 27 1.33 9.53 -8.81
C GLU A 27 2.05 8.28 -9.34
N VAL A 28 3.05 7.78 -8.63
CA VAL A 28 3.80 6.60 -9.09
C VAL A 28 2.95 5.34 -9.03
N LEU A 29 2.07 5.22 -8.02
CA LEU A 29 1.13 4.10 -7.95
C LEU A 29 0.19 4.10 -9.16
N ALA A 30 -0.40 5.24 -9.48
CA ALA A 30 -1.28 5.37 -10.64
C ALA A 30 -0.55 5.04 -11.96
N ALA A 31 0.69 5.48 -12.11
CA ALA A 31 1.50 5.20 -13.29
C ALA A 31 1.76 3.70 -13.50
N HIS A 32 1.72 2.91 -12.42
CA HIS A 32 1.90 1.47 -12.47
C HIS A 32 0.57 0.69 -12.31
N GLY A 33 -0.56 1.36 -12.54
CA GLY A 33 -1.87 0.71 -12.61
C GLY A 33 -2.61 0.60 -11.27
N PHE A 34 -2.10 1.21 -10.19
CA PHE A 34 -2.75 1.20 -8.88
C PHE A 34 -3.45 2.53 -8.61
N GLY A 35 -4.75 2.58 -8.87
CA GLY A 35 -5.54 3.76 -8.53
C GLY A 35 -5.87 3.80 -7.04
N VAL A 36 -5.93 5.02 -6.46
CA VAL A 36 -6.35 5.21 -5.08
C VAL A 36 -7.86 5.12 -5.00
N GLN A 37 -8.36 4.12 -4.27
CA GLN A 37 -9.79 3.88 -4.05
C GLN A 37 -10.28 4.47 -2.73
N ALA A 38 -9.39 4.55 -1.74
CA ALA A 38 -9.72 5.08 -0.42
C ALA A 38 -8.51 5.80 0.16
N GLU A 39 -8.78 6.83 0.94
CA GLU A 39 -7.74 7.60 1.63
C GLU A 39 -8.24 7.87 3.05
N ILE A 40 -7.50 7.37 4.03
CA ILE A 40 -7.89 7.46 5.44
C ILE A 40 -6.80 8.22 6.20
N ASP A 41 -7.18 9.35 6.80
CA ASP A 41 -6.31 10.09 7.71
C ASP A 41 -6.42 9.47 9.10
N ILE A 42 -5.58 8.47 9.37
CA ILE A 42 -5.65 7.75 10.65
C ILE A 42 -5.17 8.62 11.82
N ALA A 43 -4.19 9.49 11.59
CA ALA A 43 -3.71 10.39 12.64
C ALA A 43 -4.81 11.33 13.10
N GLN A 44 -5.55 11.92 12.15
CA GLN A 44 -6.66 12.80 12.47
C GLN A 44 -7.82 12.05 13.15
N ALA A 45 -8.14 10.85 12.66
CA ALA A 45 -9.20 10.03 13.26
C ALA A 45 -8.92 9.71 14.73
N LEU A 46 -7.69 9.32 15.06
CA LEU A 46 -7.30 9.04 16.44
C LEU A 46 -7.35 10.28 17.32
N LYS A 47 -6.88 11.42 16.81
CA LYS A 47 -6.93 12.68 17.53
C LYS A 47 -8.36 13.11 17.86
N MET A 48 -9.25 13.03 16.87
CA MET A 48 -10.63 13.49 17.03
C MET A 48 -11.47 12.53 17.87
N LYS A 49 -11.25 11.22 17.76
CA LYS A 49 -12.11 10.23 18.42
C LYS A 49 -11.67 9.89 19.85
N ILE A 50 -10.37 9.84 20.10
CA ILE A 50 -9.86 9.42 21.43
C ILE A 50 -8.74 10.34 21.97
N GLY A 51 -8.44 11.44 21.30
CA GLY A 51 -7.44 12.41 21.76
C GLY A 51 -6.00 11.95 21.69
N VAL A 52 -5.71 10.86 20.96
CA VAL A 52 -4.35 10.35 20.79
C VAL A 52 -3.68 11.06 19.63
N GLN A 53 -2.45 11.53 19.84
CA GLN A 53 -1.64 12.18 18.81
C GLN A 53 -0.52 11.25 18.35
N ILE A 54 -0.47 11.02 17.03
CA ILE A 54 0.62 10.34 16.35
C ILE A 54 1.13 11.26 15.23
N PRO A 55 2.31 11.02 14.66
CA PRO A 55 2.72 11.71 13.43
C PRO A 55 1.66 11.57 12.35
N ARG A 56 1.60 12.53 11.42
CA ARG A 56 0.66 12.46 10.29
C ARG A 56 0.85 11.13 9.58
N GLU A 57 -0.26 10.47 9.31
CA GLU A 57 -0.24 9.19 8.61
C GLU A 57 -1.51 9.01 7.79
N ILE A 58 -1.32 8.71 6.52
CA ILE A 58 -2.40 8.45 5.58
C ILE A 58 -2.33 6.99 5.16
N ILE A 59 -3.47 6.31 5.23
CA ILE A 59 -3.63 4.95 4.70
C ILE A 59 -4.28 5.06 3.33
N LEU A 60 -3.60 4.56 2.30
CA LEU A 60 -4.12 4.51 0.94
C LEU A 60 -4.60 3.09 0.64
N GLY A 61 -5.87 2.96 0.28
CA GLY A 61 -6.37 1.74 -0.32
C GLY A 61 -6.22 1.84 -1.83
N VAL A 62 -5.39 0.98 -2.42
CA VAL A 62 -5.08 1.04 -3.83
C VAL A 62 -5.54 -0.23 -4.55
N CYS A 63 -5.91 -0.09 -5.81
CA CYS A 63 -6.43 -1.21 -6.59
C CYS A 63 -5.91 -1.16 -8.02
N ASN A 64 -5.47 -2.31 -8.51
CA ASN A 64 -5.28 -2.57 -9.93
C ASN A 64 -6.47 -3.39 -10.38
N PRO A 65 -7.43 -2.83 -11.15
CA PRO A 65 -8.68 -3.51 -11.47
C PRO A 65 -8.50 -4.84 -12.19
N LYS A 66 -7.54 -4.92 -13.09
CA LYS A 66 -7.27 -6.15 -13.84
C LYS A 66 -6.80 -7.28 -12.91
N LEU A 67 -5.86 -6.97 -12.02
CA LEU A 67 -5.34 -7.95 -11.07
C LEU A 67 -6.39 -8.30 -10.00
N ALA A 68 -7.16 -7.32 -9.54
CA ALA A 68 -8.26 -7.55 -8.60
C ALA A 68 -9.31 -8.49 -9.19
N SER A 69 -9.69 -8.27 -10.46
CA SER A 69 -10.63 -9.14 -11.17
C SER A 69 -10.12 -10.57 -11.23
N GLY A 70 -8.85 -10.77 -11.58
CA GLY A 70 -8.23 -12.10 -11.60
C GLY A 70 -8.23 -12.77 -10.24
N ALA A 71 -7.91 -12.02 -9.18
CA ALA A 71 -7.91 -12.54 -7.81
C ALA A 71 -9.30 -12.95 -7.36
N ILE A 72 -10.32 -12.16 -7.64
CA ILE A 72 -11.72 -12.46 -7.28
C ILE A 72 -12.20 -13.73 -7.98
N GLN A 73 -11.80 -13.95 -9.23
CA GLN A 73 -12.16 -15.17 -9.96
C GLN A 73 -11.58 -16.43 -9.32
N GLU A 74 -10.36 -16.35 -8.81
CA GLU A 74 -9.66 -17.47 -8.18
C GLU A 74 -10.09 -17.68 -6.71
N GLU A 75 -10.45 -16.61 -6.02
CA GLU A 75 -10.84 -16.63 -4.61
C GLU A 75 -11.92 -15.57 -4.38
N PRO A 76 -13.22 -15.93 -4.40
CA PRO A 76 -14.32 -14.96 -4.25
C PRO A 76 -14.26 -14.15 -2.95
N HIS A 77 -13.72 -14.71 -1.86
CA HIS A 77 -13.60 -14.01 -0.59
C HIS A 77 -12.34 -13.16 -0.45
N VAL A 78 -11.51 -13.07 -1.51
CA VAL A 78 -10.30 -12.24 -1.47
C VAL A 78 -10.61 -10.76 -1.23
N THR A 79 -11.84 -10.33 -1.51
CA THR A 79 -12.27 -8.95 -1.23
C THR A 79 -12.18 -8.58 0.24
N LEU A 80 -12.13 -9.56 1.16
CA LEU A 80 -11.84 -9.31 2.59
C LEU A 80 -10.42 -8.79 2.80
N LEU A 81 -9.51 -9.02 1.84
CA LEU A 81 -8.12 -8.58 1.88
C LEU A 81 -7.87 -7.38 0.93
N LEU A 82 -8.92 -6.85 0.35
CA LEU A 82 -8.83 -5.69 -0.56
C LEU A 82 -9.49 -4.47 0.10
N PRO A 83 -9.09 -3.25 -0.29
CA PRO A 83 -8.02 -2.93 -1.23
C PRO A 83 -6.64 -3.19 -0.65
N CYS A 84 -5.62 -3.21 -1.52
CA CYS A 84 -4.23 -3.31 -1.08
C CYS A 84 -3.84 -2.01 -0.38
N THR A 85 -3.00 -2.11 0.66
CA THR A 85 -2.68 -0.97 1.52
C THR A 85 -1.29 -0.43 1.26
N VAL A 86 -1.21 0.89 1.11
CA VAL A 86 0.04 1.65 1.10
C VAL A 86 -0.12 2.77 2.14
N THR A 87 0.88 2.97 2.99
CA THR A 87 0.84 4.02 3.99
C THR A 87 1.93 5.05 3.75
N VAL A 88 1.62 6.30 4.10
CA VAL A 88 2.59 7.40 4.08
C VAL A 88 2.55 8.03 5.47
N LYS A 89 3.67 7.98 6.18
CA LYS A 89 3.80 8.48 7.55
C LYS A 89 4.86 9.58 7.61
N GLU A 90 4.54 10.68 8.28
CA GLU A 90 5.48 11.77 8.49
C GLU A 90 6.61 11.34 9.45
N THR A 91 7.83 11.68 9.08
CA THR A 91 9.02 11.50 9.92
C THR A 91 9.75 12.82 10.05
N PRO A 92 10.68 12.97 11.04
CA PRO A 92 11.41 14.23 11.20
C PRO A 92 12.16 14.69 9.94
N GLY A 93 12.64 13.78 9.12
CA GLY A 93 13.39 14.10 7.90
C GLY A 93 12.60 13.98 6.59
N GLY A 94 11.31 13.63 6.67
CA GLY A 94 10.53 13.42 5.46
C GLY A 94 9.31 12.55 5.66
N ALA A 95 9.28 11.40 5.00
CA ALA A 95 8.18 10.46 5.13
C ALA A 95 8.66 9.01 5.03
N HIS A 96 7.96 8.14 5.72
CA HIS A 96 8.15 6.69 5.66
C HIS A 96 6.98 6.11 4.88
N ILE A 97 7.29 5.36 3.82
CA ILE A 97 6.29 4.79 2.93
C ILE A 97 6.37 3.28 3.02
N ALA A 98 5.22 2.64 3.24
CA ALA A 98 5.14 1.19 3.36
C ALA A 98 4.00 0.64 2.51
N ALA A 99 4.18 -0.57 2.02
CA ALA A 99 3.17 -1.29 1.26
C ALA A 99 3.05 -2.71 1.79
N ALA A 100 1.83 -3.23 1.84
CA ALA A 100 1.57 -4.60 2.25
C ALA A 100 2.12 -5.59 1.20
N ASP A 101 2.61 -6.72 1.67
CA ASP A 101 3.12 -7.79 0.81
C ASP A 101 1.96 -8.56 0.18
N PHE A 102 1.93 -8.58 -1.15
CA PHE A 102 0.89 -9.31 -1.88
C PHE A 102 0.95 -10.83 -1.67
N GLN A 103 2.10 -11.36 -1.29
CA GLN A 103 2.21 -12.80 -0.97
C GLN A 103 1.37 -13.21 0.24
N MET A 104 0.96 -12.26 1.07
CA MET A 104 0.02 -12.54 2.17
C MET A 104 -1.32 -13.06 1.66
N MET A 105 -1.77 -12.66 0.47
CA MET A 105 -3.00 -13.20 -0.14
C MET A 105 -2.92 -14.72 -0.24
N VAL A 106 -1.77 -15.23 -0.71
CA VAL A 106 -1.56 -16.66 -0.89
C VAL A 106 -1.51 -17.38 0.44
N SER A 107 -0.71 -16.88 1.39
CA SER A 107 -0.53 -17.55 2.67
C SER A 107 -1.78 -17.47 3.56
N VAL A 108 -2.47 -16.34 3.59
CA VAL A 108 -3.68 -16.17 4.42
C VAL A 108 -4.85 -16.99 3.88
N THR A 109 -5.05 -16.98 2.57
CA THR A 109 -6.15 -17.73 1.94
C THR A 109 -5.85 -19.21 1.77
N GLN A 110 -4.56 -19.59 1.81
CA GLN A 110 -4.08 -20.93 1.48
C GLN A 110 -4.52 -21.36 0.07
N ASN A 111 -4.68 -20.39 -0.82
CA ASN A 111 -5.11 -20.61 -2.20
C ASN A 111 -3.95 -20.34 -3.15
N ALA A 112 -3.31 -21.41 -3.61
CA ALA A 112 -2.14 -21.34 -4.48
C ALA A 112 -2.46 -20.73 -5.85
N GLU A 113 -3.72 -20.70 -6.26
CA GLU A 113 -4.15 -20.10 -7.54
C GLU A 113 -3.96 -18.58 -7.55
N LEU A 114 -3.80 -17.95 -6.38
CA LEU A 114 -3.51 -16.53 -6.28
C LEU A 114 -2.02 -16.19 -6.51
N ALA A 115 -1.15 -17.18 -6.61
CA ALA A 115 0.30 -16.96 -6.68
C ALA A 115 0.72 -16.09 -7.88
N ASN A 116 0.14 -16.31 -9.05
CA ASN A 116 0.49 -15.54 -10.25
C ASN A 116 0.06 -14.07 -10.14
N VAL A 117 -1.16 -13.85 -9.67
CA VAL A 117 -1.68 -12.48 -9.47
C VAL A 117 -0.88 -11.74 -8.40
N ALA A 118 -0.53 -12.43 -7.31
CA ALA A 118 0.28 -11.84 -6.25
C ALA A 118 1.68 -11.47 -6.75
N ALA A 119 2.32 -12.32 -7.53
CA ALA A 119 3.65 -12.06 -8.09
C ALA A 119 3.63 -10.87 -9.06
N GLU A 120 2.62 -10.78 -9.90
CA GLU A 120 2.46 -9.68 -10.86
C GLU A 120 2.21 -8.35 -10.13
N ALA A 121 1.33 -8.35 -9.14
CA ALA A 121 1.07 -7.18 -8.30
C ALA A 121 2.31 -6.72 -7.54
N GLU A 122 3.07 -7.67 -6.97
CA GLU A 122 4.32 -7.37 -6.27
C GLU A 122 5.34 -6.71 -7.20
N ALA A 123 5.52 -7.24 -8.39
CA ALA A 123 6.45 -6.67 -9.36
C ALA A 123 6.09 -5.22 -9.71
N LEU A 124 4.82 -4.92 -9.90
CA LEU A 124 4.35 -3.58 -10.23
C LEU A 124 4.48 -2.61 -9.05
N ILE A 125 4.13 -3.03 -7.85
CA ILE A 125 4.22 -2.15 -6.68
C ILE A 125 5.67 -1.80 -6.36
N LEU A 126 6.58 -2.77 -6.48
CA LEU A 126 8.00 -2.54 -6.25
C LEU A 126 8.60 -1.58 -7.29
N LYS A 127 8.19 -1.68 -8.54
CA LYS A 127 8.60 -0.71 -9.57
C LYS A 127 8.11 0.69 -9.24
N ALA A 128 6.86 0.82 -8.79
CA ALA A 128 6.31 2.11 -8.41
C ALA A 128 7.08 2.72 -7.23
N LEU A 129 7.30 1.94 -6.18
CA LEU A 129 8.02 2.42 -5.00
C LEU A 129 9.47 2.77 -5.30
N ALA A 130 10.10 2.08 -6.22
CA ALA A 130 11.48 2.37 -6.63
C ALA A 130 11.63 3.76 -7.29
N GLU A 131 10.55 4.34 -7.79
CA GLU A 131 10.56 5.67 -8.39
C GLU A 131 10.48 6.80 -7.35
N LEU A 132 10.30 6.49 -6.10
CA LEU A 132 10.23 7.48 -5.01
C LEU A 132 11.64 7.92 -4.49
#